data_558b5384f0fbfd4ea796e75cfa063c7d
#
_entry.id   558b5384f0fbfd4ea796e75cfa063c7d
#
_cell.length_a   1.000
_cell.length_b   1.000
_cell.length_c   1.000
_cell.angle_alpha   90.00
_cell.angle_beta   90.00
_cell.angle_gamma   90.00
#
_symmetry.space_group_name_H-M   'P 1'
#
loop_
_entity.id
_entity.type
_entity.pdbx_description
1 polymer ?
#
loop_
_entity_poly.entity_id
_entity_poly.type
_entity_poly.pdbx_seq_one_letter_code
_entity_poly.pdbx_strand_id
1 'polypeptide(L)'
;MNELDHERYMRQAIALAGHVPDRPFGALIVDRETGEVVAEGWNKSDDNPTLHGEIDAINRLVVAAPGTDGSRLVLYTTAEPCPMCQGAILWAGIGAVVFGTSIRFLIDIGWRQIDIPAEELVRRSTGWQCVVTGGVLESECNELFLTASRAAPGR
;
A
#
# COMPACT_ATOMS: atom_id res chain seq x y z
N MET A 1 -10.17 -11.94 -18.51
CA MET A 1 -9.90 -11.03 -17.38
C MET A 1 -9.28 -9.76 -17.96
N ASN A 2 -9.91 -8.61 -17.73
CA ASN A 2 -9.35 -7.34 -18.19
C ASN A 2 -8.14 -6.96 -17.34
N GLU A 3 -7.10 -6.47 -18.01
CA GLU A 3 -5.95 -5.91 -17.31
C GLU A 3 -6.36 -4.65 -16.58
N LEU A 4 -5.94 -4.50 -15.31
CA LEU A 4 -6.26 -3.33 -14.51
C LEU A 4 -5.38 -2.14 -14.94
N ASP A 5 -5.98 -0.96 -14.98
CA ASP A 5 -5.27 0.30 -15.20
C ASP A 5 -4.59 0.71 -13.89
N HIS A 6 -3.34 0.28 -13.72
CA HIS A 6 -2.56 0.53 -12.50
C HIS A 6 -2.40 2.03 -12.19
N GLU A 7 -2.21 2.85 -13.20
CA GLU A 7 -2.07 4.29 -12.98
C GLU A 7 -3.35 4.91 -12.45
N ARG A 8 -4.49 4.51 -12.98
CA ARG A 8 -5.80 4.99 -12.52
C ARG A 8 -6.00 4.72 -11.02
N TYR A 9 -5.73 3.49 -10.60
CA TYR A 9 -5.90 3.12 -9.19
C TYR A 9 -4.82 3.75 -8.30
N MET A 10 -3.60 3.90 -8.80
CA MET A 10 -2.56 4.60 -8.05
C MET A 10 -2.92 6.09 -7.85
N ARG A 11 -3.55 6.75 -8.82
CA ARG A 11 -4.06 8.12 -8.64
C ARG A 11 -5.10 8.21 -7.52
N GLN A 12 -5.93 7.18 -7.38
CA GLN A 12 -6.88 7.10 -6.27
C GLN A 12 -6.16 6.92 -4.93
N ALA A 13 -5.11 6.11 -4.88
CA ALA A 13 -4.28 5.95 -3.68
C ALA A 13 -3.60 7.27 -3.29
N ILE A 14 -3.10 8.02 -4.26
CA ILE A 14 -2.51 9.35 -4.05
C ILE A 14 -3.56 10.31 -3.47
N ALA A 15 -4.78 10.28 -3.99
CA ALA A 15 -5.87 11.11 -3.45
C ALA A 15 -6.19 10.76 -2.00
N LEU A 16 -6.21 9.47 -1.65
CA LEU A 16 -6.41 9.01 -0.28
C LEU A 16 -5.30 9.49 0.66
N ALA A 17 -4.06 9.50 0.19
CA ALA A 17 -2.91 10.02 0.95
C ALA A 17 -3.09 11.50 1.32
N GLY A 18 -3.89 12.25 0.56
CA GLY A 18 -4.21 13.64 0.83
C GLY A 18 -4.97 13.87 2.14
N HIS A 19 -5.59 12.84 2.71
CA HIS A 19 -6.20 12.91 4.05
C HIS A 19 -5.16 13.08 5.15
N VAL A 20 -3.91 12.70 4.90
CA VAL A 20 -2.83 12.70 5.89
C VAL A 20 -1.53 13.15 5.22
N PRO A 21 -1.44 14.44 4.79
CA PRO A 21 -0.33 14.92 3.96
C PRO A 21 1.04 14.85 4.63
N ASP A 22 1.11 14.80 5.95
CA ASP A 22 2.36 14.66 6.70
C ASP A 22 2.85 13.20 6.79
N ARG A 23 1.98 12.24 6.51
CA ARG A 23 2.28 10.80 6.37
C ARG A 23 1.50 10.23 5.20
N PRO A 24 1.89 10.57 3.94
CA PRO A 24 1.03 10.39 2.77
C PRO A 24 0.99 8.94 2.28
N PHE A 25 0.63 8.04 3.17
CA PHE A 25 0.42 6.62 2.88
C PHE A 25 -1.07 6.37 2.66
N GLY A 26 -1.46 6.27 1.40
CA GLY A 26 -2.82 5.93 1.00
C GLY A 26 -2.86 4.57 0.33
N ALA A 27 -3.92 3.82 0.55
CA ALA A 27 -4.08 2.48 0.00
C ALA A 27 -5.53 2.20 -0.38
N LEU A 28 -5.71 1.36 -1.39
CA LEU A 28 -7.03 0.84 -1.74
C LEU A 28 -6.92 -0.59 -2.24
N ILE A 29 -8.01 -1.32 -2.15
CA ILE A 29 -8.10 -2.70 -2.58
C ILE A 29 -9.13 -2.79 -3.70
N VAL A 30 -8.75 -3.43 -4.80
CA VAL A 30 -9.56 -3.56 -6.01
C VAL A 30 -9.83 -5.04 -6.28
N ASP A 31 -11.07 -5.36 -6.62
CA ASP A 31 -11.43 -6.66 -7.14
C ASP A 31 -11.10 -6.70 -8.64
N ARG A 32 -10.14 -7.54 -9.03
CA ARG A 32 -9.68 -7.57 -10.43
C ARG A 32 -10.71 -8.13 -11.41
N GLU A 33 -11.69 -8.87 -10.94
CA GLU A 33 -12.74 -9.39 -11.82
C GLU A 33 -13.77 -8.33 -12.17
N THR A 34 -14.09 -7.45 -11.23
CA THR A 34 -15.11 -6.40 -11.41
C THR A 34 -14.53 -5.03 -11.69
N GLY A 35 -13.27 -4.78 -11.30
CA GLY A 35 -12.65 -3.46 -11.34
C GLY A 35 -13.12 -2.54 -10.23
N GLU A 36 -13.95 -3.01 -9.31
CA GLU A 36 -14.47 -2.21 -8.21
C GLU A 36 -13.45 -2.03 -7.09
N VAL A 37 -13.41 -0.82 -6.53
CA VAL A 37 -12.70 -0.55 -5.28
C VAL A 37 -13.55 -1.06 -4.14
N VAL A 38 -13.05 -2.06 -3.42
CA VAL A 38 -13.79 -2.73 -2.34
C VAL A 38 -13.41 -2.24 -0.95
N ALA A 39 -12.28 -1.55 -0.82
CA ALA A 39 -11.89 -0.91 0.44
C ALA A 39 -10.85 0.18 0.18
N GLU A 40 -10.81 1.16 1.07
CA GLU A 40 -9.88 2.29 1.03
C GLU A 40 -9.31 2.51 2.42
N GLY A 41 -8.10 3.06 2.50
CA GLY A 41 -7.47 3.38 3.77
C GLY A 41 -6.36 4.42 3.62
N TRP A 42 -5.97 5.00 4.74
CA TRP A 42 -4.81 5.89 4.83
C TRP A 42 -4.19 5.80 6.21
N ASN A 43 -2.97 6.27 6.34
CA ASN A 43 -2.23 6.17 7.59
C ASN A 43 -2.95 6.86 8.75
N LYS A 44 -3.11 6.14 9.86
CA LYS A 44 -3.73 6.62 11.10
C LYS A 44 -2.81 6.34 12.30
N SER A 45 -1.50 6.34 12.07
CA SER A 45 -0.53 5.98 13.10
C SER A 45 -0.42 7.02 14.24
N ASP A 46 -1.00 8.20 14.07
CA ASP A 46 -1.13 9.15 15.18
C ASP A 46 -2.06 8.62 16.29
N ASP A 47 -3.09 7.86 15.90
CA ASP A 47 -4.04 7.26 16.85
C ASP A 47 -3.62 5.85 17.27
N ASN A 48 -3.08 5.07 16.34
CA ASN A 48 -2.65 3.69 16.55
C ASN A 48 -1.36 3.44 15.76
N PRO A 49 -0.22 3.24 16.43
CA PRO A 49 1.09 3.16 15.76
C PRO A 49 1.22 2.11 14.65
N THR A 50 0.43 1.06 14.67
CA THR A 50 0.45 0.02 13.65
C THR A 50 -0.63 0.20 12.57
N LEU A 51 -1.48 1.21 12.69
CA LEU A 51 -2.57 1.44 11.75
C LEU A 51 -2.06 2.21 10.53
N HIS A 52 -1.26 1.54 9.73
CA HIS A 52 -0.81 2.02 8.43
C HIS A 52 -1.96 1.98 7.42
N GLY A 53 -1.81 2.65 6.28
CA GLY A 53 -2.86 2.72 5.27
C GLY A 53 -3.30 1.36 4.75
N GLU A 54 -2.37 0.43 4.55
CA GLU A 54 -2.66 -0.93 4.10
C GLU A 54 -3.47 -1.70 5.14
N ILE A 55 -3.10 -1.58 6.42
CA ILE A 55 -3.83 -2.21 7.53
C ILE A 55 -5.25 -1.64 7.64
N ASP A 56 -5.38 -0.32 7.51
CA ASP A 56 -6.68 0.34 7.52
C ASP A 56 -7.59 -0.18 6.39
N ALA A 57 -7.05 -0.29 5.18
CA ALA A 57 -7.79 -0.82 4.03
C ALA A 57 -8.22 -2.28 4.26
N ILE A 58 -7.32 -3.13 4.77
CA ILE A 58 -7.61 -4.54 5.07
C ILE A 58 -8.70 -4.65 6.14
N ASN A 59 -8.60 -3.87 7.20
CA ASN A 59 -9.61 -3.88 8.27
C ASN A 59 -10.99 -3.50 7.75
N ARG A 60 -11.05 -2.49 6.89
CA ARG A 60 -12.32 -2.06 6.28
C ARG A 60 -12.87 -3.10 5.31
N LEU A 61 -12.01 -3.79 4.57
CA LEU A 61 -12.42 -4.88 3.69
C LEU A 61 -13.12 -5.99 4.48
N VAL A 62 -12.52 -6.42 5.58
CA VAL A 62 -13.05 -7.51 6.41
C VAL A 62 -14.43 -7.17 6.96
N VAL A 63 -14.67 -5.91 7.32
CA VAL A 63 -15.97 -5.44 7.82
C VAL A 63 -16.99 -5.35 6.68
N ALA A 64 -16.61 -4.75 5.54
CA ALA A 64 -17.54 -4.48 4.44
C ALA A 64 -17.88 -5.73 3.62
N ALA A 65 -16.92 -6.64 3.45
CA ALA A 65 -17.06 -7.82 2.59
C ALA A 65 -16.36 -9.04 3.22
N PRO A 66 -16.87 -9.54 4.36
CA PRO A 66 -16.28 -10.70 5.01
C PRO A 66 -16.31 -11.92 4.10
N GLY A 67 -15.25 -12.72 4.12
CA GLY A 67 -15.14 -13.94 3.32
C GLY A 67 -14.81 -13.73 1.85
N THR A 68 -14.41 -12.53 1.43
CA THR A 68 -13.98 -12.28 0.05
C THR A 68 -12.73 -13.11 -0.26
N ASP A 69 -12.70 -13.74 -1.44
CA ASP A 69 -11.51 -14.45 -1.92
C ASP A 69 -10.39 -13.44 -2.23
N GLY A 70 -9.38 -13.40 -1.36
CA GLY A 70 -8.25 -12.49 -1.49
C GLY A 70 -7.43 -12.69 -2.76
N SER A 71 -7.43 -13.90 -3.34
CA SER A 71 -6.61 -14.21 -4.52
C SER A 71 -6.98 -13.35 -5.75
N ARG A 72 -8.19 -12.84 -5.79
CA ARG A 72 -8.66 -11.94 -6.86
C ARG A 72 -8.50 -10.46 -6.52
N LEU A 73 -7.94 -10.14 -5.36
CA LEU A 73 -7.77 -8.75 -4.92
C LEU A 73 -6.38 -8.23 -5.23
N VAL A 74 -6.32 -6.93 -5.54
CA VAL A 74 -5.08 -6.19 -5.74
C VAL A 74 -5.07 -5.00 -4.79
N LEU A 75 -4.01 -4.87 -4.00
CA LEU A 75 -3.83 -3.72 -3.11
C LEU A 75 -2.90 -2.71 -3.77
N TYR A 76 -3.38 -1.48 -3.92
CA TYR A 76 -2.61 -0.33 -4.41
C TYR A 76 -2.22 0.54 -3.24
N THR A 77 -0.96 0.95 -3.18
CA THR A 77 -0.45 1.78 -2.10
C THR A 77 0.58 2.78 -2.61
N THR A 78 0.58 3.99 -2.07
CA THR A 78 1.51 5.05 -2.50
C THR A 78 2.96 4.70 -2.20
N ALA A 79 3.21 3.88 -1.19
CA ALA A 79 4.55 3.40 -0.85
C ALA A 79 4.57 1.88 -0.73
N GLU A 80 5.73 1.30 -1.03
CA GLU A 80 5.98 -0.13 -0.85
C GLU A 80 5.59 -0.56 0.57
N PRO A 81 4.78 -1.62 0.74
CA PRO A 81 4.37 -2.06 2.07
C PRO A 81 5.58 -2.43 2.93
N CYS A 82 5.61 -1.90 4.15
CA CYS A 82 6.60 -2.33 5.15
C CYS A 82 6.38 -3.81 5.50
N PRO A 83 7.34 -4.48 6.17
CA PRO A 83 7.19 -5.90 6.51
C PRO A 83 5.93 -6.25 7.29
N MET A 84 5.46 -5.36 8.19
CA MET A 84 4.20 -5.56 8.91
C MET A 84 3.01 -5.60 7.95
N CYS A 85 2.94 -4.63 7.04
CA CYS A 85 1.82 -4.53 6.08
C CYS A 85 1.88 -5.63 5.03
N GLN A 86 3.07 -5.94 4.51
CA GLN A 86 3.21 -7.03 3.54
C GLN A 86 2.86 -8.37 4.18
N GLY A 87 3.21 -8.58 5.43
CA GLY A 87 2.79 -9.76 6.18
C GLY A 87 1.26 -9.83 6.30
N ALA A 88 0.63 -8.72 6.65
CA ALA A 88 -0.84 -8.66 6.74
C ALA A 88 -1.51 -8.93 5.37
N ILE A 89 -0.94 -8.42 4.29
CA ILE A 89 -1.42 -8.66 2.92
C ILE A 89 -1.39 -10.15 2.60
N LEU A 90 -0.30 -10.83 2.95
CA LEU A 90 -0.18 -12.28 2.76
C LEU A 90 -1.20 -13.04 3.60
N TRP A 91 -1.31 -12.72 4.89
CA TRP A 91 -2.28 -13.37 5.78
C TRP A 91 -3.74 -13.14 5.35
N ALA A 92 -4.02 -11.99 4.75
CA ALA A 92 -5.33 -11.71 4.15
C ALA A 92 -5.57 -12.45 2.83
N GLY A 93 -4.56 -13.11 2.29
CA GLY A 93 -4.65 -13.85 1.05
C GLY A 93 -4.70 -12.99 -0.22
N ILE A 94 -4.34 -11.71 -0.14
CA ILE A 94 -4.39 -10.78 -1.28
C ILE A 94 -3.38 -11.19 -2.34
N GLY A 95 -3.84 -11.32 -3.58
CA GLY A 95 -3.07 -11.92 -4.66
C GLY A 95 -2.04 -11.01 -5.34
N ALA A 96 -2.13 -9.71 -5.16
CA ALA A 96 -1.17 -8.78 -5.76
C ALA A 96 -1.09 -7.46 -5.01
N VAL A 97 0.09 -6.83 -5.09
CA VAL A 97 0.37 -5.49 -4.56
C VAL A 97 0.98 -4.66 -5.67
N VAL A 98 0.52 -3.43 -5.79
CA VAL A 98 1.08 -2.42 -6.70
C VAL A 98 1.43 -1.19 -5.87
N PHE A 99 2.68 -0.75 -5.93
CA PHE A 99 3.12 0.40 -5.16
C PHE A 99 3.84 1.45 -6.02
N GLY A 100 3.90 2.68 -5.53
CA GLY A 100 4.61 3.78 -6.18
C GLY A 100 6.04 3.94 -5.65
N THR A 101 6.19 4.56 -4.49
CA THR A 101 7.49 4.84 -3.87
C THR A 101 8.07 3.60 -3.20
N SER A 102 9.35 3.32 -3.40
CA SER A 102 10.03 2.19 -2.78
C SER A 102 10.45 2.47 -1.33
N ILE A 103 10.62 1.41 -0.54
CA ILE A 103 11.24 1.49 0.80
C ILE A 103 12.63 2.10 0.69
N ARG A 104 13.41 1.70 -0.31
CA ARG A 104 14.77 2.23 -0.52
C ARG A 104 14.75 3.75 -0.69
N PHE A 105 13.85 4.28 -1.51
CA PHE A 105 13.72 5.73 -1.69
C PHE A 105 13.38 6.43 -0.37
N LEU A 106 12.44 5.88 0.40
CA LEU A 106 12.05 6.45 1.69
C LEU A 106 13.23 6.53 2.64
N ILE A 107 14.03 5.46 2.73
CA ILE A 107 15.22 5.44 3.58
C ILE A 107 16.22 6.51 3.10
N ASP A 108 16.43 6.62 1.80
CA ASP A 108 17.40 7.55 1.21
C ASP A 108 17.04 9.02 1.50
N ILE A 109 15.75 9.34 1.63
CA ILE A 109 15.30 10.71 1.97
C ILE A 109 15.05 10.91 3.47
N GLY A 110 15.43 9.95 4.31
CA GLY A 110 15.42 10.10 5.77
C GLY A 110 14.21 9.56 6.50
N TRP A 111 13.27 8.90 5.81
CA TRP A 111 12.15 8.25 6.47
C TRP A 111 12.60 6.98 7.19
N ARG A 112 12.09 6.79 8.39
CA ARG A 112 12.36 5.56 9.15
C ARG A 112 11.56 4.41 8.55
N GLN A 113 12.27 3.37 8.10
CA GLN A 113 11.70 2.17 7.53
C GLN A 113 12.48 0.94 8.00
N ILE A 114 11.84 -0.22 7.91
CA ILE A 114 12.54 -1.50 8.05
C ILE A 114 13.05 -1.86 6.66
N ASP A 115 14.36 -2.01 6.50
CA ASP A 115 15.02 -2.20 5.20
C ASP A 115 14.87 -3.65 4.69
N ILE A 116 13.63 -4.06 4.46
CA ILE A 116 13.28 -5.35 3.86
C ILE A 116 12.26 -5.08 2.75
N PRO A 117 12.63 -5.29 1.47
CA PRO A 117 11.69 -5.10 0.37
C PRO A 117 10.50 -6.05 0.47
N ALA A 118 9.33 -5.60 0.03
CA ALA A 118 8.11 -6.40 0.05
C ALA A 118 8.28 -7.74 -0.68
N GLU A 119 8.98 -7.73 -1.82
CA GLU A 119 9.24 -8.94 -2.61
C GLU A 119 10.08 -9.97 -1.86
N GLU A 120 11.03 -9.52 -1.03
CA GLU A 120 11.84 -10.41 -0.18
C GLU A 120 10.98 -11.14 0.83
N LEU A 121 10.01 -10.45 1.44
CA LEU A 121 9.08 -11.07 2.37
C LEU A 121 8.22 -12.12 1.69
N VAL A 122 7.70 -11.80 0.50
CA VAL A 122 6.91 -12.75 -0.30
C VAL A 122 7.75 -13.97 -0.65
N ARG A 123 8.98 -13.77 -1.10
CA ARG A 123 9.89 -14.85 -1.49
C ARG A 123 10.18 -15.81 -0.33
N ARG A 124 10.22 -15.30 0.90
CA ARG A 124 10.47 -16.10 2.09
C ARG A 124 9.21 -16.72 2.69
N SER A 125 8.03 -16.33 2.21
CA SER A 125 6.77 -16.93 2.68
C SER A 125 6.55 -18.30 2.07
N THR A 126 5.79 -19.14 2.76
CA THR A 126 5.43 -20.47 2.29
C THR A 126 3.91 -20.58 2.22
N GLY A 127 3.39 -21.03 1.07
CA GLY A 127 1.96 -21.27 0.90
C GLY A 127 1.15 -20.07 0.40
N TRP A 128 1.77 -18.91 0.20
CA TRP A 128 1.13 -17.75 -0.40
C TRP A 128 1.74 -17.40 -1.75
N GLN A 129 0.89 -16.86 -2.62
CA GLN A 129 1.33 -16.28 -3.88
C GLN A 129 0.85 -14.83 -3.91
N CYS A 130 1.79 -13.90 -4.07
CA CYS A 130 1.48 -12.49 -4.18
C CYS A 130 2.43 -11.86 -5.21
N VAL A 131 1.86 -11.27 -6.26
CA VAL A 131 2.64 -10.58 -7.28
C VAL A 131 2.89 -9.14 -6.81
N VAL A 132 4.15 -8.74 -6.76
CA VAL A 132 4.55 -7.40 -6.32
C VAL A 132 5.04 -6.61 -7.53
N THR A 133 4.42 -5.46 -7.79
CA THR A 133 4.76 -4.55 -8.87
C THR A 133 5.04 -3.16 -8.29
N GLY A 134 6.24 -2.65 -8.46
CA GLY A 134 6.63 -1.33 -7.96
C GLY A 134 6.83 -0.29 -9.05
N GLY A 135 6.94 0.97 -8.65
CA GLY A 135 7.29 2.08 -9.53
C GLY A 135 6.13 2.64 -10.35
N VAL A 136 4.90 2.32 -10.02
CA VAL A 136 3.72 2.88 -10.71
C VAL A 136 3.49 4.31 -10.21
N LEU A 137 3.53 5.29 -11.12
CA LEU A 137 3.52 6.71 -10.81
C LEU A 137 4.58 7.06 -9.76
N GLU A 138 5.76 6.47 -9.89
CA GLU A 138 6.84 6.58 -8.91
C GLU A 138 7.21 8.03 -8.61
N SER A 139 7.38 8.87 -9.64
CA SER A 139 7.74 10.28 -9.45
C SER A 139 6.69 11.06 -8.68
N GLU A 140 5.42 10.82 -8.99
CA GLU A 140 4.31 11.49 -8.32
C GLU A 140 4.19 11.03 -6.86
N CYS A 141 4.34 9.74 -6.60
CA CYS A 141 4.36 9.21 -5.24
C CYS A 141 5.58 9.71 -4.46
N ASN A 142 6.77 9.69 -5.05
CA ASN A 142 7.98 10.22 -4.43
C ASN A 142 7.81 11.67 -3.98
N GLU A 143 7.15 12.49 -4.80
CA GLU A 143 6.93 13.91 -4.47
C GLU A 143 6.06 14.09 -3.23
N LEU A 144 5.12 13.19 -2.96
CA LEU A 144 4.34 13.21 -1.72
C LEU A 144 5.25 13.17 -0.48
N PHE A 145 6.21 12.27 -0.50
CA PHE A 145 7.12 12.04 0.63
C PHE A 145 8.19 13.12 0.73
N LEU A 146 8.66 13.63 -0.39
CA LEU A 146 9.57 14.79 -0.42
C LEU A 146 8.88 16.03 0.18
N THR A 147 7.65 16.30 -0.21
CA THR A 147 6.86 17.42 0.30
C THR A 147 6.63 17.28 1.80
N ALA A 148 6.25 16.10 2.27
CA ALA A 148 6.06 15.82 3.69
C ALA A 148 7.36 16.00 4.49
N SER A 149 8.50 15.58 3.95
CA SER A 149 9.80 15.75 4.58
C SER A 149 10.21 17.21 4.71
N ARG A 150 9.89 18.05 3.73
CA ARG A 150 10.15 19.49 3.77
C ARG A 150 9.32 20.19 4.84
N ALA A 151 8.07 19.76 5.01
CA ALA A 151 7.14 20.34 5.98
C ALA A 151 7.46 19.90 7.43
N ALA A 152 8.03 18.70 7.62
CA ALA A 152 8.34 18.11 8.91
C ALA A 152 9.72 17.41 8.87
N PRO A 153 10.83 18.16 8.82
CA PRO A 153 12.16 17.56 8.77
C PRO A 153 12.44 16.64 9.95
N GLY A 154 13.08 15.50 9.70
CA GLY A 154 13.48 14.55 10.75
C GLY A 154 12.47 13.43 11.04
N ARG A 155 11.46 13.27 10.23
CA ARG A 155 10.52 12.14 10.33
C ARG A 155 11.09 10.84 9.84
#